data_fb8be5e6a12194ca9538e7cdc70344bb
#
_entry.id   fb8be5e6a12194ca9538e7cdc70344bb
#
_cell.length_a   1.000
_cell.length_b   1.000
_cell.length_c   1.000
_cell.angle_alpha   90.00
_cell.angle_beta   90.00
_cell.angle_gamma   90.00
#
_symmetry.space_group_name_H-M   'P 1'
#
loop_
_entity.id
_entity.type
_entity.pdbx_description
1 polymer ?
#
loop_
_entity_poly.entity_id
_entity_poly.type
_entity_poly.pdbx_seq_one_letter_code
_entity_poly.pdbx_strand_id
1 'polypeptide(L)'
;MLKVAILDDYQNVSQEFVDLKKLSGKYEFKIFSEPFLDEADAIEQLADFEALLIMRERTPISKNLIDNLNDLKYIITSGVRNKSVDLEAAKRRKIIVCGTESNTNPTCELTWALILGLSRNLKTEIDNMYQGYWQTTVGFELKGKIIGLIGLGKVGSQVSKIANAFGMQVMAWSENLDLDKCKELNVLPCSKEDLIKTSDYISIHVQGGDRYKDCITIKEFDQMKKTAFLINTARGPIVNEDDLIIALSTNVIMGAGIDVYENEPLSETNKLRFLPNALLTPHIGYVTAENYSIYYTQMIEDLEACVNGKPIRVIEK
;
A
#
# COMPACT_ATOMS: atom_id res chain seq x y z
N MET A 1 30.07 -16.26 -8.05
CA MET A 1 29.08 -15.96 -7.02
C MET A 1 27.85 -15.45 -7.73
N LEU A 2 26.64 -15.81 -7.28
CA LEU A 2 25.42 -15.33 -7.87
C LEU A 2 25.19 -13.87 -7.46
N LYS A 3 24.97 -12.97 -8.44
CA LYS A 3 24.73 -11.54 -8.19
C LYS A 3 23.28 -11.31 -7.86
N VAL A 4 23.02 -10.68 -6.73
CA VAL A 4 21.66 -10.44 -6.17
C VAL A 4 21.45 -8.96 -5.94
N ALA A 5 20.40 -8.40 -6.56
CA ALA A 5 19.95 -7.04 -6.29
C ALA A 5 18.82 -7.04 -5.25
N ILE A 6 18.95 -6.25 -4.20
CA ILE A 6 17.87 -5.94 -3.25
C ILE A 6 17.34 -4.57 -3.64
N LEU A 7 16.10 -4.50 -4.12
CA LEU A 7 15.50 -3.27 -4.63
C LEU A 7 14.62 -2.59 -3.58
N ASP A 8 14.52 -1.28 -3.69
CA ASP A 8 13.58 -0.45 -2.93
C ASP A 8 13.78 -0.49 -1.40
N ASP A 9 15.00 -0.73 -0.92
CA ASP A 9 15.34 -0.65 0.50
C ASP A 9 15.56 0.80 0.93
N TYR A 10 14.51 1.64 0.80
CA TYR A 10 14.56 3.09 1.03
C TYR A 10 15.04 3.47 2.44
N GLN A 11 14.85 2.63 3.42
CA GLN A 11 15.32 2.83 4.78
C GLN A 11 16.75 2.31 4.99
N ASN A 12 17.31 1.56 4.02
CA ASN A 12 18.61 0.88 4.08
C ASN A 12 18.73 -0.03 5.31
N VAL A 13 17.70 -0.84 5.55
CA VAL A 13 17.56 -1.68 6.75
C VAL A 13 17.61 -3.19 6.48
N SER A 14 17.73 -3.63 5.23
CA SER A 14 17.76 -5.06 4.88
C SER A 14 18.78 -5.85 5.71
N GLN A 15 19.96 -5.26 5.98
CA GLN A 15 21.02 -5.87 6.77
C GLN A 15 20.73 -5.97 8.28
N GLU A 16 19.71 -5.25 8.78
CA GLU A 16 19.26 -5.37 10.16
C GLU A 16 18.41 -6.64 10.37
N PHE A 17 17.74 -7.10 9.31
CA PHE A 17 16.85 -8.26 9.34
C PHE A 17 17.56 -9.55 8.86
N VAL A 18 18.59 -9.43 8.01
CA VAL A 18 19.34 -10.58 7.47
C VAL A 18 20.83 -10.29 7.48
N ASP A 19 21.61 -11.25 8.01
CA ASP A 19 23.08 -11.17 8.00
C ASP A 19 23.63 -11.54 6.61
N LEU A 20 23.60 -10.57 5.69
CA LEU A 20 24.09 -10.74 4.32
C LEU A 20 25.61 -11.10 4.28
N LYS A 21 26.38 -10.71 5.31
CA LYS A 21 27.82 -11.03 5.39
C LYS A 21 28.07 -12.53 5.52
N LYS A 22 27.22 -13.26 6.24
CA LYS A 22 27.31 -14.72 6.33
C LYS A 22 27.06 -15.43 4.99
N LEU A 23 26.37 -14.76 4.08
CA LEU A 23 26.01 -15.29 2.77
C LEU A 23 27.01 -14.89 1.66
N SER A 24 27.97 -14.00 1.96
CA SER A 24 28.93 -13.43 0.98
C SER A 24 29.85 -14.46 0.30
N GLY A 25 29.93 -15.66 0.82
CA GLY A 25 30.65 -16.77 0.15
C GLY A 25 29.89 -17.39 -1.04
N LYS A 26 28.57 -17.19 -1.11
CA LYS A 26 27.69 -17.73 -2.16
C LYS A 26 27.13 -16.63 -3.07
N TYR A 27 26.81 -15.48 -2.51
CA TYR A 27 26.09 -14.38 -3.16
C TYR A 27 26.88 -13.08 -3.08
N GLU A 28 26.75 -12.28 -4.12
CA GLU A 28 27.20 -10.89 -4.17
C GLU A 28 25.97 -9.99 -4.14
N PHE A 29 25.71 -9.33 -3.00
CA PHE A 29 24.55 -8.47 -2.83
C PHE A 29 24.87 -7.01 -3.16
N LYS A 30 23.98 -6.36 -3.92
CA LYS A 30 23.91 -4.91 -4.08
C LYS A 30 22.56 -4.42 -3.63
N ILE A 31 22.53 -3.43 -2.74
CA ILE A 31 21.32 -2.82 -2.21
C ILE A 31 21.06 -1.52 -2.99
N PHE A 32 19.83 -1.37 -3.46
CA PHE A 32 19.32 -0.17 -4.10
C PHE A 32 18.34 0.50 -3.14
N SER A 33 18.76 1.62 -2.55
CA SER A 33 17.96 2.39 -1.57
C SER A 33 17.25 3.60 -2.18
N GLU A 34 17.45 3.84 -3.47
CA GLU A 34 16.77 4.89 -4.22
C GLU A 34 15.99 4.29 -5.38
N PRO A 35 14.87 4.90 -5.80
CA PRO A 35 14.14 4.46 -6.97
C PRO A 35 14.99 4.68 -8.24
N PHE A 36 14.78 3.84 -9.25
CA PHE A 36 15.36 4.08 -10.57
C PHE A 36 14.72 5.33 -11.21
N LEU A 37 15.48 6.05 -12.03
CA LEU A 37 15.01 7.24 -12.74
C LEU A 37 13.87 6.89 -13.70
N ASP A 38 14.06 5.79 -14.43
CA ASP A 38 13.09 5.21 -15.36
C ASP A 38 13.43 3.74 -15.63
N GLU A 39 12.68 3.11 -16.54
CA GLU A 39 12.89 1.70 -16.90
C GLU A 39 14.25 1.47 -17.61
N ALA A 40 14.75 2.46 -18.38
CA ALA A 40 16.02 2.34 -19.07
C ALA A 40 17.19 2.32 -18.08
N ASP A 41 17.13 3.19 -17.06
CA ASP A 41 18.08 3.21 -15.94
C ASP A 41 18.03 1.89 -15.15
N ALA A 42 16.83 1.34 -14.90
CA ALA A 42 16.69 0.04 -14.25
C ALA A 42 17.32 -1.09 -15.08
N ILE A 43 17.13 -1.11 -16.40
CA ILE A 43 17.75 -2.10 -17.30
C ILE A 43 19.28 -2.00 -17.24
N GLU A 44 19.84 -0.80 -17.31
CA GLU A 44 21.28 -0.59 -17.27
C GLU A 44 21.87 -1.04 -15.93
N GLN A 45 21.28 -0.60 -14.82
CA GLN A 45 21.81 -0.90 -13.49
C GLN A 45 21.65 -2.36 -13.06
N LEU A 46 20.62 -3.07 -13.59
CA LEU A 46 20.30 -4.45 -13.24
C LEU A 46 20.84 -5.48 -14.24
N ALA A 47 21.53 -5.08 -15.32
CA ALA A 47 21.94 -5.94 -16.42
C ALA A 47 22.71 -7.20 -16.00
N ASP A 48 23.56 -7.08 -14.97
CA ASP A 48 24.45 -8.15 -14.51
C ASP A 48 23.87 -9.03 -13.40
N PHE A 49 22.63 -8.78 -12.96
CA PHE A 49 22.05 -9.49 -11.82
C PHE A 49 21.29 -10.75 -12.24
N GLU A 50 21.52 -11.84 -11.48
CA GLU A 50 20.86 -13.13 -11.69
C GLU A 50 19.61 -13.30 -10.82
N ALA A 51 19.50 -12.53 -9.73
CA ALA A 51 18.33 -12.53 -8.85
C ALA A 51 17.94 -11.11 -8.42
N LEU A 52 16.63 -10.84 -8.38
CA LEU A 52 16.04 -9.62 -7.85
C LEU A 52 15.21 -9.95 -6.61
N LEU A 53 15.53 -9.31 -5.47
CA LEU A 53 14.69 -9.29 -4.27
C LEU A 53 13.94 -7.96 -4.27
N ILE A 54 12.62 -8.00 -4.52
CA ILE A 54 11.82 -6.79 -4.78
C ILE A 54 10.81 -6.51 -3.68
N MET A 55 10.65 -5.23 -3.34
CA MET A 55 9.76 -4.80 -2.27
C MET A 55 8.40 -4.39 -2.81
N ARG A 56 7.39 -5.29 -2.69
CA ARG A 56 6.02 -5.07 -3.14
C ARG A 56 5.96 -4.63 -4.61
N GLU A 57 5.03 -3.76 -4.94
CA GLU A 57 4.82 -3.24 -6.30
C GLU A 57 5.58 -1.91 -6.55
N ARG A 58 6.72 -1.65 -5.88
CA ARG A 58 7.44 -0.38 -6.00
C ARG A 58 8.15 -0.25 -7.36
N THR A 59 9.11 -1.12 -7.64
CA THR A 59 9.74 -1.17 -8.97
C THR A 59 8.90 -2.07 -9.88
N PRO A 60 8.35 -1.54 -11.01
CA PRO A 60 7.65 -2.35 -12.00
C PRO A 60 8.62 -3.32 -12.70
N ILE A 61 8.35 -4.61 -12.63
CA ILE A 61 9.12 -5.65 -13.32
C ILE A 61 8.36 -6.03 -14.61
N SER A 62 8.41 -5.12 -15.55
CA SER A 62 7.69 -5.20 -16.82
C SER A 62 8.26 -6.28 -17.74
N LYS A 63 7.50 -6.60 -18.81
CA LYS A 63 7.98 -7.45 -19.89
C LYS A 63 9.29 -6.91 -20.50
N ASN A 64 9.37 -5.60 -20.71
CA ASN A 64 10.54 -4.99 -21.35
C ASN A 64 11.77 -5.10 -20.43
N LEU A 65 11.63 -4.83 -19.14
CA LEU A 65 12.71 -5.03 -18.17
C LEU A 65 13.17 -6.50 -18.16
N ILE A 66 12.24 -7.46 -18.03
CA ILE A 66 12.54 -8.91 -18.03
C ILE A 66 13.25 -9.34 -19.30
N ASP A 67 12.79 -8.87 -20.48
CA ASP A 67 13.36 -9.28 -21.77
C ASP A 67 14.80 -8.74 -21.98
N ASN A 68 15.19 -7.66 -21.31
CA ASN A 68 16.51 -7.04 -21.39
C ASN A 68 17.51 -7.53 -20.32
N LEU A 69 17.06 -8.17 -19.23
CA LEU A 69 17.94 -8.72 -18.19
C LEU A 69 18.34 -10.16 -18.54
N ASN A 70 19.39 -10.33 -19.38
CA ASN A 70 19.74 -11.62 -19.97
C ASN A 70 20.09 -12.69 -18.94
N ASP A 71 20.73 -12.34 -17.85
CA ASP A 71 21.24 -13.25 -16.82
C ASP A 71 20.21 -13.54 -15.73
N LEU A 72 19.05 -12.87 -15.72
CA LEU A 72 18.03 -12.98 -14.67
C LEU A 72 17.42 -14.39 -14.63
N LYS A 73 17.44 -15.01 -13.46
CA LYS A 73 16.93 -16.35 -13.18
C LYS A 73 15.84 -16.38 -12.11
N TYR A 74 15.90 -15.45 -11.16
CA TYR A 74 15.03 -15.44 -9.99
C TYR A 74 14.49 -14.06 -9.70
N ILE A 75 13.18 -13.98 -9.45
CA ILE A 75 12.50 -12.78 -8.93
C ILE A 75 11.82 -13.20 -7.64
N ILE A 76 12.16 -12.56 -6.53
CA ILE A 76 11.57 -12.87 -5.23
C ILE A 76 10.95 -11.60 -4.67
N THR A 77 9.63 -11.61 -4.54
CA THR A 77 8.86 -10.44 -4.09
C THR A 77 8.39 -10.58 -2.65
N SER A 78 8.36 -9.49 -1.92
CA SER A 78 7.65 -9.44 -0.66
C SER A 78 6.13 -9.55 -0.87
N GLY A 79 5.49 -10.45 -0.11
CA GLY A 79 4.06 -10.76 -0.21
C GLY A 79 3.73 -11.84 -1.24
N VAL A 80 2.60 -12.49 -1.05
CA VAL A 80 2.14 -13.68 -1.81
C VAL A 80 1.75 -13.39 -3.27
N ARG A 81 1.65 -12.13 -3.67
CA ARG A 81 1.27 -11.68 -5.03
C ARG A 81 1.92 -10.34 -5.32
N ASN A 82 2.30 -10.14 -6.57
CA ASN A 82 2.80 -8.86 -7.05
C ASN A 82 2.29 -8.60 -8.48
N LYS A 83 1.47 -7.56 -8.64
CA LYS A 83 0.87 -7.21 -9.95
C LYS A 83 1.82 -6.43 -10.84
N SER A 84 2.93 -5.91 -10.30
CA SER A 84 3.94 -5.19 -11.08
C SER A 84 4.93 -6.13 -11.75
N VAL A 85 4.85 -7.44 -11.52
CA VAL A 85 5.68 -8.46 -12.19
C VAL A 85 4.91 -9.06 -13.37
N ASP A 86 5.47 -8.98 -14.57
CA ASP A 86 4.93 -9.68 -15.74
C ASP A 86 5.27 -11.18 -15.65
N LEU A 87 4.35 -11.93 -15.04
CA LEU A 87 4.51 -13.39 -14.84
C LEU A 87 4.58 -14.17 -16.16
N GLU A 88 3.93 -13.70 -17.23
CA GLU A 88 4.00 -14.35 -18.53
C GLU A 88 5.39 -14.18 -19.18
N ALA A 89 5.97 -12.99 -19.06
CA ALA A 89 7.33 -12.75 -19.52
C ALA A 89 8.33 -13.57 -18.70
N ALA A 90 8.19 -13.62 -17.37
CA ALA A 90 9.03 -14.43 -16.50
C ALA A 90 8.96 -15.92 -16.86
N LYS A 91 7.74 -16.46 -17.04
CA LYS A 91 7.52 -17.85 -17.46
C LYS A 91 8.15 -18.17 -18.80
N ARG A 92 7.97 -17.29 -19.79
CA ARG A 92 8.57 -17.46 -21.13
C ARG A 92 10.10 -17.52 -21.08
N ARG A 93 10.71 -16.72 -20.20
CA ARG A 93 12.15 -16.67 -19.94
C ARG A 93 12.62 -17.75 -18.96
N LYS A 94 11.73 -18.60 -18.45
CA LYS A 94 11.99 -19.62 -17.42
C LYS A 94 12.57 -19.03 -16.11
N ILE A 95 12.19 -17.80 -15.80
CA ILE A 95 12.54 -17.14 -14.55
C ILE A 95 11.57 -17.64 -13.48
N ILE A 96 12.12 -18.08 -12.35
CA ILE A 96 11.32 -18.52 -11.20
C ILE A 96 10.91 -17.28 -10.39
N VAL A 97 9.60 -17.14 -10.12
CA VAL A 97 9.06 -16.07 -9.31
C VAL A 97 8.55 -16.65 -8.00
N CYS A 98 9.06 -16.17 -6.87
CA CYS A 98 8.61 -16.55 -5.53
C CYS A 98 8.09 -15.35 -4.76
N GLY A 99 7.28 -15.60 -3.72
CA GLY A 99 6.73 -14.53 -2.90
C GLY A 99 6.59 -14.92 -1.44
N THR A 100 6.89 -13.97 -0.56
CA THR A 100 6.85 -14.20 0.88
C THR A 100 5.43 -14.16 1.44
N GLU A 101 5.25 -14.61 2.66
CA GLU A 101 4.06 -14.30 3.46
C GLU A 101 4.01 -12.80 3.78
N SER A 102 2.86 -12.33 4.28
CA SER A 102 2.69 -10.95 4.74
C SER A 102 1.62 -10.86 5.82
N ASN A 103 1.83 -9.97 6.78
CA ASN A 103 0.85 -9.62 7.79
C ASN A 103 0.06 -8.38 7.33
N THR A 104 -1.25 -8.39 7.52
CA THR A 104 -2.15 -7.28 7.16
C THR A 104 -2.46 -6.34 8.33
N ASN A 105 -2.04 -6.68 9.55
CA ASN A 105 -2.28 -5.84 10.73
C ASN A 105 -1.71 -4.43 10.59
N PRO A 106 -0.46 -4.23 10.11
CA PRO A 106 0.11 -2.89 9.98
C PRO A 106 -0.71 -1.95 9.08
N THR A 107 -1.27 -2.48 7.99
CA THR A 107 -2.16 -1.68 7.11
C THR A 107 -3.43 -1.24 7.84
N CYS A 108 -4.01 -2.11 8.68
CA CYS A 108 -5.15 -1.75 9.51
C CYS A 108 -4.77 -0.69 10.55
N GLU A 109 -3.61 -0.83 11.18
CA GLU A 109 -3.10 0.11 12.18
C GLU A 109 -2.82 1.49 11.58
N LEU A 110 -2.19 1.55 10.40
CA LEU A 110 -1.98 2.80 9.68
C LEU A 110 -3.32 3.44 9.26
N THR A 111 -4.30 2.64 8.81
CA THR A 111 -5.65 3.15 8.50
C THR A 111 -6.23 3.88 9.72
N TRP A 112 -6.12 3.29 10.91
CA TRP A 112 -6.59 3.92 12.15
C TRP A 112 -5.74 5.13 12.56
N ALA A 113 -4.44 5.10 12.35
CA ALA A 113 -3.57 6.27 12.59
C ALA A 113 -4.02 7.46 11.73
N LEU A 114 -4.33 7.23 10.43
CA LEU A 114 -4.85 8.26 9.54
C LEU A 114 -6.24 8.76 9.96
N ILE A 115 -7.17 7.85 10.31
CA ILE A 115 -8.52 8.22 10.81
C ILE A 115 -8.41 9.09 12.05
N LEU A 116 -7.64 8.66 13.04
CA LEU A 116 -7.45 9.39 14.31
C LEU A 116 -6.69 10.70 14.09
N GLY A 117 -5.69 10.69 13.20
CA GLY A 117 -4.92 11.87 12.84
C GLY A 117 -5.79 12.97 12.22
N LEU A 118 -6.68 12.60 11.29
CA LEU A 118 -7.65 13.51 10.68
C LEU A 118 -8.69 13.98 11.69
N SER A 119 -9.26 13.06 12.46
CA SER A 119 -10.30 13.38 13.45
C SER A 119 -9.83 14.38 14.50
N ARG A 120 -8.56 14.37 14.84
CA ARG A 120 -7.96 15.23 15.87
C ARG A 120 -7.08 16.32 15.30
N ASN A 121 -7.06 16.52 13.97
CA ASN A 121 -6.23 17.51 13.26
C ASN A 121 -4.74 17.43 13.65
N LEU A 122 -4.21 16.19 13.87
CA LEU A 122 -2.88 16.00 14.48
C LEU A 122 -1.78 16.68 13.67
N LYS A 123 -1.84 16.65 12.33
CA LYS A 123 -0.83 17.34 11.49
C LYS A 123 -0.76 18.82 11.85
N THR A 124 -1.90 19.51 11.84
CA THR A 124 -1.98 20.94 12.13
C THR A 124 -1.56 21.26 13.57
N GLU A 125 -2.04 20.50 14.55
CA GLU A 125 -1.70 20.75 15.96
C GLU A 125 -0.22 20.47 16.28
N ILE A 126 0.38 19.44 15.64
CA ILE A 126 1.82 19.14 15.76
C ILE A 126 2.64 20.27 15.16
N ASP A 127 2.32 20.69 13.90
CA ASP A 127 3.04 21.79 13.23
C ASP A 127 2.95 23.09 14.03
N ASN A 128 1.75 23.41 14.54
CA ASN A 128 1.51 24.60 15.37
C ASN A 128 2.22 24.53 16.72
N MET A 129 2.28 23.36 17.35
CA MET A 129 3.01 23.18 18.62
C MET A 129 4.49 23.50 18.48
N TYR A 130 5.13 23.07 17.37
CA TYR A 130 6.53 23.41 17.08
C TYR A 130 6.74 24.91 16.78
N GLN A 131 5.70 25.61 16.33
CA GLN A 131 5.71 27.06 16.09
C GLN A 131 5.34 27.90 17.33
N GLY A 132 5.07 27.27 18.48
CA GLY A 132 4.73 27.94 19.73
C GLY A 132 3.25 28.28 19.90
N TYR A 133 2.37 27.80 19.04
CA TYR A 133 0.92 27.92 19.21
C TYR A 133 0.34 26.88 20.16
N TRP A 134 -0.84 27.15 20.72
CA TRP A 134 -1.48 26.29 21.71
C TRP A 134 -2.97 26.14 21.45
N GLN A 135 -3.45 24.88 21.22
CA GLN A 135 -4.87 24.53 21.01
C GLN A 135 -5.54 25.35 19.90
N THR A 136 -5.15 25.10 18.64
CA THR A 136 -5.55 25.93 17.50
C THR A 136 -6.77 25.39 16.77
N THR A 137 -7.11 24.11 16.93
CA THR A 137 -8.23 23.46 16.23
C THR A 137 -9.16 22.72 17.19
N VAL A 138 -10.36 22.38 16.69
CA VAL A 138 -11.32 21.51 17.39
C VAL A 138 -11.53 20.24 16.58
N GLY A 139 -11.26 19.09 17.18
CA GLY A 139 -11.42 17.78 16.55
C GLY A 139 -12.81 17.18 16.71
N PHE A 140 -12.98 15.97 16.18
CA PHE A 140 -14.22 15.20 16.21
C PHE A 140 -14.07 13.92 17.03
N GLU A 141 -15.15 13.48 17.67
CA GLU A 141 -15.27 12.14 18.25
C GLU A 141 -15.71 11.14 17.19
N LEU A 142 -15.27 9.87 17.34
CA LEU A 142 -15.66 8.78 16.45
C LEU A 142 -16.97 8.10 16.89
N LYS A 143 -17.27 8.11 18.19
CA LYS A 143 -18.47 7.46 18.73
C LYS A 143 -19.74 7.98 18.08
N GLY A 144 -20.57 7.05 17.61
CA GLY A 144 -21.84 7.38 16.91
C GLY A 144 -21.68 7.84 15.46
N LYS A 145 -20.45 8.00 14.95
CA LYS A 145 -20.18 8.29 13.53
C LYS A 145 -20.32 7.04 12.68
N ILE A 146 -20.52 7.23 11.38
CA ILE A 146 -20.63 6.17 10.39
C ILE A 146 -19.31 6.03 9.64
N ILE A 147 -18.76 4.82 9.62
CA ILE A 147 -17.65 4.46 8.73
C ILE A 147 -18.16 3.54 7.61
N GLY A 148 -17.95 3.96 6.36
CA GLY A 148 -18.23 3.18 5.16
C GLY A 148 -16.96 2.50 4.67
N LEU A 149 -16.99 1.16 4.57
CA LEU A 149 -15.87 0.35 4.11
C LEU A 149 -16.11 -0.07 2.65
N ILE A 150 -15.28 0.41 1.74
CA ILE A 150 -15.23 -0.09 0.37
C ILE A 150 -14.34 -1.34 0.38
N GLY A 151 -14.96 -2.49 0.54
CA GLY A 151 -14.31 -3.80 0.70
C GLY A 151 -14.26 -4.30 2.15
N LEU A 152 -14.77 -5.53 2.36
CA LEU A 152 -14.76 -6.24 3.65
C LEU A 152 -13.86 -7.49 3.59
N GLY A 153 -12.66 -7.33 2.98
CA GLY A 153 -11.61 -8.35 2.91
C GLY A 153 -10.87 -8.51 4.26
N LYS A 154 -9.62 -8.98 4.22
CA LYS A 154 -8.80 -9.17 5.45
C LYS A 154 -8.65 -7.86 6.22
N VAL A 155 -8.18 -6.79 5.58
CA VAL A 155 -7.97 -5.47 6.23
C VAL A 155 -9.30 -4.84 6.64
N GLY A 156 -10.30 -4.77 5.73
CA GLY A 156 -11.61 -4.18 6.05
C GLY A 156 -12.30 -4.84 7.24
N SER A 157 -12.14 -6.17 7.40
CA SER A 157 -12.67 -6.89 8.57
C SER A 157 -11.96 -6.53 9.88
N GLN A 158 -10.66 -6.26 9.84
CA GLN A 158 -9.92 -5.79 11.02
C GLN A 158 -10.34 -4.35 11.37
N VAL A 159 -10.45 -3.49 10.36
CA VAL A 159 -10.92 -2.11 10.55
C VAL A 159 -12.33 -2.07 11.13
N SER A 160 -13.25 -2.93 10.65
CA SER A 160 -14.62 -2.98 11.17
C SER A 160 -14.70 -3.37 12.66
N LYS A 161 -13.86 -4.32 13.10
CA LYS A 161 -13.80 -4.72 14.52
C LYS A 161 -13.38 -3.57 15.43
N ILE A 162 -12.39 -2.79 15.01
CA ILE A 162 -11.91 -1.64 15.76
C ILE A 162 -12.94 -0.50 15.71
N ALA A 163 -13.60 -0.27 14.57
CA ALA A 163 -14.68 0.70 14.45
C ALA A 163 -15.83 0.43 15.43
N ASN A 164 -16.24 -0.83 15.54
CA ASN A 164 -17.25 -1.25 16.52
C ASN A 164 -16.79 -0.96 17.97
N ALA A 165 -15.49 -1.19 18.28
CA ALA A 165 -14.93 -0.90 19.60
C ALA A 165 -14.92 0.61 19.91
N PHE A 166 -14.76 1.49 18.91
CA PHE A 166 -14.92 2.94 19.03
C PHE A 166 -16.39 3.38 19.11
N GLY A 167 -17.35 2.45 19.01
CA GLY A 167 -18.77 2.78 19.02
C GLY A 167 -19.26 3.45 17.74
N MET A 168 -18.59 3.23 16.62
CA MET A 168 -19.04 3.67 15.31
C MET A 168 -20.10 2.72 14.73
N GLN A 169 -20.92 3.23 13.83
CA GLN A 169 -21.74 2.39 12.94
C GLN A 169 -20.90 2.02 11.72
N VAL A 170 -20.88 0.73 11.37
CA VAL A 170 -20.06 0.23 10.27
C VAL A 170 -20.96 -0.18 9.12
N MET A 171 -20.74 0.40 7.94
CA MET A 171 -21.38 -0.01 6.68
C MET A 171 -20.32 -0.56 5.73
N ALA A 172 -20.70 -1.47 4.84
CA ALA A 172 -19.78 -1.96 3.82
C ALA A 172 -20.45 -2.16 2.48
N TRP A 173 -19.66 -1.95 1.45
CA TRP A 173 -19.98 -2.28 0.07
C TRP A 173 -18.77 -2.91 -0.63
N SER A 174 -19.04 -3.89 -1.45
CA SER A 174 -18.16 -4.37 -2.53
C SER A 174 -19.00 -5.16 -3.52
N GLU A 175 -18.52 -5.36 -4.74
CA GLU A 175 -19.26 -6.11 -5.75
C GLU A 175 -19.59 -7.56 -5.33
N ASN A 176 -18.73 -8.16 -4.53
CA ASN A 176 -18.89 -9.53 -4.01
C ASN A 176 -18.87 -9.50 -2.48
N LEU A 177 -19.77 -8.70 -1.88
CA LEU A 177 -19.87 -8.58 -0.43
C LEU A 177 -20.46 -9.85 0.19
N ASP A 178 -19.73 -10.42 1.13
CA ASP A 178 -20.17 -11.59 1.91
C ASP A 178 -21.11 -11.15 3.04
N LEU A 179 -22.40 -11.48 2.90
CA LEU A 179 -23.44 -11.07 3.85
C LEU A 179 -23.36 -11.80 5.20
N ASP A 180 -22.86 -13.03 5.22
CA ASP A 180 -22.72 -13.76 6.49
C ASP A 180 -21.54 -13.17 7.29
N LYS A 181 -20.48 -12.80 6.61
CA LYS A 181 -19.37 -12.05 7.20
C LYS A 181 -19.80 -10.67 7.72
N CYS A 182 -20.71 -9.99 7.03
CA CYS A 182 -21.29 -8.74 7.51
C CYS A 182 -22.01 -8.93 8.86
N LYS A 183 -22.82 -9.99 8.98
CA LYS A 183 -23.53 -10.32 10.24
C LYS A 183 -22.54 -10.64 11.36
N GLU A 184 -21.53 -11.49 11.08
CA GLU A 184 -20.49 -11.88 12.04
C GLU A 184 -19.76 -10.66 12.61
N LEU A 185 -19.47 -9.68 11.76
CA LEU A 185 -18.67 -8.49 12.09
C LEU A 185 -19.52 -7.30 12.57
N ASN A 186 -20.85 -7.45 12.69
CA ASN A 186 -21.76 -6.34 12.98
C ASN A 186 -21.58 -5.16 12.01
N VAL A 187 -21.61 -5.47 10.70
CA VAL A 187 -21.47 -4.52 9.59
C VAL A 187 -22.76 -4.50 8.78
N LEU A 188 -23.29 -3.33 8.48
CA LEU A 188 -24.47 -3.16 7.65
C LEU A 188 -24.09 -3.23 6.17
N PRO A 189 -24.59 -4.21 5.39
CA PRO A 189 -24.43 -4.20 3.95
C PRO A 189 -25.26 -3.08 3.32
N CYS A 190 -24.71 -2.39 2.33
CA CYS A 190 -25.43 -1.29 1.67
C CYS A 190 -24.99 -1.17 0.19
N SER A 191 -25.69 -0.30 -0.57
CA SER A 191 -25.25 0.10 -1.90
C SER A 191 -24.03 1.02 -1.82
N LYS A 192 -23.27 1.16 -2.92
CA LYS A 192 -22.16 2.12 -3.02
C LYS A 192 -22.69 3.54 -2.79
N GLU A 193 -23.83 3.85 -3.38
CA GLU A 193 -24.46 5.19 -3.28
C GLU A 193 -24.83 5.53 -1.83
N ASP A 194 -25.47 4.62 -1.10
CA ASP A 194 -25.81 4.85 0.31
C ASP A 194 -24.56 5.01 1.17
N LEU A 195 -23.53 4.18 0.94
CA LEU A 195 -22.26 4.30 1.65
C LEU A 195 -21.65 5.69 1.46
N ILE A 196 -21.56 6.16 0.21
CA ILE A 196 -21.00 7.47 -0.13
C ILE A 196 -21.76 8.60 0.54
N LYS A 197 -23.10 8.57 0.48
CA LYS A 197 -23.96 9.65 1.00
C LYS A 197 -24.02 9.74 2.53
N THR A 198 -23.91 8.59 3.21
CA THR A 198 -24.21 8.55 4.64
C THR A 198 -22.99 8.50 5.55
N SER A 199 -21.82 8.13 5.02
CA SER A 199 -20.62 7.96 5.83
C SER A 199 -20.00 9.28 6.27
N ASP A 200 -19.46 9.29 7.51
CA ASP A 200 -18.60 10.35 8.02
C ASP A 200 -17.13 10.06 7.69
N TYR A 201 -16.77 8.78 7.59
CA TYR A 201 -15.47 8.29 7.15
C TYR A 201 -15.68 7.25 6.07
N ILE A 202 -14.98 7.35 4.95
CA ILE A 202 -14.97 6.33 3.88
C ILE A 202 -13.57 5.76 3.82
N SER A 203 -13.42 4.45 4.03
CA SER A 203 -12.13 3.77 4.01
C SER A 203 -12.09 2.66 2.97
N ILE A 204 -11.02 2.67 2.15
CA ILE A 204 -10.89 1.82 0.96
C ILE A 204 -10.02 0.61 1.30
N HIS A 205 -10.55 -0.60 1.06
CA HIS A 205 -9.89 -1.89 1.36
C HIS A 205 -10.10 -2.95 0.28
N VAL A 206 -10.35 -2.52 -0.96
CA VAL A 206 -10.42 -3.41 -2.13
C VAL A 206 -9.05 -3.58 -2.78
N GLN A 207 -8.87 -4.68 -3.50
CA GLN A 207 -7.67 -4.88 -4.30
C GLN A 207 -7.68 -3.97 -5.52
N GLY A 208 -6.55 -3.31 -5.81
CA GLY A 208 -6.40 -2.52 -7.03
C GLY A 208 -6.53 -3.37 -8.31
N GLY A 209 -6.63 -2.69 -9.43
CA GLY A 209 -6.78 -3.24 -10.79
C GLY A 209 -7.96 -2.59 -11.51
N ASP A 210 -8.16 -2.94 -12.78
CA ASP A 210 -9.11 -2.28 -13.69
C ASP A 210 -10.53 -2.21 -13.14
N ARG A 211 -10.94 -3.23 -12.37
CA ARG A 211 -12.26 -3.32 -11.75
C ARG A 211 -12.59 -2.14 -10.84
N TYR A 212 -11.61 -1.63 -10.10
CA TYR A 212 -11.80 -0.56 -9.12
C TYR A 212 -11.05 0.72 -9.49
N LYS A 213 -10.49 0.78 -10.70
CA LYS A 213 -9.89 2.03 -11.20
C LYS A 213 -10.98 3.11 -11.24
N ASP A 214 -10.63 4.31 -10.76
CA ASP A 214 -11.54 5.44 -10.66
C ASP A 214 -12.89 5.12 -9.96
N CYS A 215 -12.84 4.24 -8.94
CA CYS A 215 -14.03 3.90 -8.15
C CYS A 215 -14.56 5.12 -7.39
N ILE A 216 -13.69 6.05 -7.01
CA ILE A 216 -14.02 7.34 -6.41
C ILE A 216 -13.54 8.45 -7.34
N THR A 217 -14.49 9.23 -7.85
CA THR A 217 -14.28 10.38 -8.74
C THR A 217 -15.00 11.59 -8.18
N ILE A 218 -14.96 12.70 -8.91
CA ILE A 218 -15.70 13.92 -8.52
C ILE A 218 -17.20 13.65 -8.30
N LYS A 219 -17.79 12.67 -9.01
CA LYS A 219 -19.20 12.29 -8.84
C LYS A 219 -19.50 11.73 -7.46
N GLU A 220 -18.58 10.91 -6.94
CA GLU A 220 -18.68 10.37 -5.59
C GLU A 220 -18.39 11.46 -4.56
N PHE A 221 -17.36 12.28 -4.77
CA PHE A 221 -17.03 13.40 -3.87
C PHE A 221 -18.21 14.37 -3.70
N ASP A 222 -18.89 14.73 -4.77
CA ASP A 222 -20.06 15.64 -4.74
C ASP A 222 -21.24 15.07 -3.93
N GLN A 223 -21.31 13.75 -3.74
CA GLN A 223 -22.34 13.09 -2.97
C GLN A 223 -21.95 12.86 -1.49
N MET A 224 -20.67 12.99 -1.15
CA MET A 224 -20.20 12.82 0.23
C MET A 224 -20.69 13.98 1.12
N LYS A 225 -20.76 13.73 2.42
CA LYS A 225 -20.96 14.82 3.40
C LYS A 225 -19.79 15.80 3.32
N LYS A 226 -20.05 17.09 3.41
CA LYS A 226 -18.97 18.11 3.52
C LYS A 226 -18.05 17.90 4.71
N THR A 227 -18.53 17.18 5.73
CA THR A 227 -17.77 16.81 6.93
C THR A 227 -17.10 15.45 6.82
N ALA A 228 -17.19 14.78 5.66
CA ALA A 228 -16.64 13.45 5.49
C ALA A 228 -15.13 13.47 5.26
N PHE A 229 -14.49 12.38 5.67
CA PHE A 229 -13.10 12.08 5.41
C PHE A 229 -12.97 10.86 4.50
N LEU A 230 -12.05 10.91 3.52
CA LEU A 230 -11.66 9.75 2.72
C LEU A 230 -10.34 9.17 3.23
N ILE A 231 -10.25 7.85 3.36
CA ILE A 231 -9.02 7.15 3.73
C ILE A 231 -8.68 6.11 2.65
N ASN A 232 -7.48 6.21 2.08
CA ASN A 232 -6.99 5.25 1.11
C ASN A 232 -5.61 4.69 1.51
N THR A 233 -5.61 3.46 2.03
CA THR A 233 -4.42 2.65 2.32
C THR A 233 -4.38 1.40 1.43
N ALA A 234 -5.14 1.40 0.32
CA ALA A 234 -5.26 0.26 -0.57
C ALA A 234 -4.39 0.40 -1.83
N ARG A 235 -4.83 1.19 -2.82
CA ARG A 235 -4.08 1.50 -4.06
C ARG A 235 -4.49 2.87 -4.58
N GLY A 236 -3.53 3.65 -5.08
CA GLY A 236 -3.75 5.01 -5.62
C GLY A 236 -4.83 5.08 -6.69
N PRO A 237 -4.73 4.29 -7.79
CA PRO A 237 -5.68 4.38 -8.90
C PRO A 237 -7.15 4.04 -8.60
N ILE A 238 -7.50 3.66 -7.36
CA ILE A 238 -8.90 3.47 -6.94
C ILE A 238 -9.61 4.81 -6.80
N VAL A 239 -8.87 5.85 -6.46
CA VAL A 239 -9.34 7.23 -6.36
C VAL A 239 -8.73 8.01 -7.52
N ASN A 240 -9.52 8.73 -8.27
CA ASN A 240 -9.00 9.66 -9.26
C ASN A 240 -8.26 10.79 -8.54
N GLU A 241 -6.95 10.90 -8.73
CA GLU A 241 -6.08 11.79 -7.96
C GLU A 241 -6.37 13.27 -8.27
N ASP A 242 -6.65 13.62 -9.52
CA ASP A 242 -7.00 14.99 -9.91
C ASP A 242 -8.34 15.43 -9.28
N ASP A 243 -9.34 14.56 -9.28
CA ASP A 243 -10.63 14.79 -8.65
C ASP A 243 -10.50 14.93 -7.12
N LEU A 244 -9.61 14.13 -6.49
CA LEU A 244 -9.30 14.26 -5.06
C LEU A 244 -8.67 15.62 -4.75
N ILE A 245 -7.73 16.08 -5.58
CA ILE A 245 -7.11 17.41 -5.44
C ILE A 245 -8.17 18.51 -5.54
N ILE A 246 -9.09 18.40 -6.51
CA ILE A 246 -10.22 19.34 -6.65
C ILE A 246 -11.09 19.30 -5.39
N ALA A 247 -11.52 18.12 -4.97
CA ALA A 247 -12.42 17.96 -3.81
C ALA A 247 -11.84 18.54 -2.51
N LEU A 248 -10.53 18.36 -2.31
CA LEU A 248 -9.83 18.89 -1.13
C LEU A 248 -9.61 20.40 -1.22
N SER A 249 -9.14 20.90 -2.38
CA SER A 249 -8.84 22.33 -2.57
C SER A 249 -10.08 23.21 -2.53
N THR A 250 -11.24 22.65 -2.91
CA THR A 250 -12.55 23.37 -2.88
C THR A 250 -13.39 23.02 -1.65
N ASN A 251 -12.85 22.21 -0.72
CA ASN A 251 -13.55 21.78 0.51
C ASN A 251 -14.89 21.09 0.24
N VAL A 252 -15.00 20.29 -0.81
CA VAL A 252 -16.17 19.42 -1.07
C VAL A 252 -16.26 18.37 0.02
N ILE A 253 -15.13 17.86 0.49
CA ILE A 253 -15.00 17.01 1.68
C ILE A 253 -14.09 17.66 2.71
N MET A 254 -14.15 17.22 3.97
CA MET A 254 -13.38 17.79 5.08
C MET A 254 -11.88 17.52 4.93
N GLY A 255 -11.50 16.32 4.49
CA GLY A 255 -10.09 15.96 4.32
C GLY A 255 -9.89 14.53 3.85
N ALA A 256 -8.65 14.17 3.61
CA ALA A 256 -8.27 12.81 3.22
C ALA A 256 -6.97 12.33 3.87
N GLY A 257 -6.92 11.03 4.22
CA GLY A 257 -5.74 10.30 4.67
C GLY A 257 -5.28 9.34 3.58
N ILE A 258 -4.13 9.61 2.99
CA ILE A 258 -3.66 8.92 1.78
C ILE A 258 -2.28 8.32 2.03
N ASP A 259 -2.18 7.00 1.85
CA ASP A 259 -0.91 6.26 1.94
C ASP A 259 -0.41 5.79 0.57
N VAL A 260 -1.26 5.86 -0.46
CA VAL A 260 -1.00 5.31 -1.80
C VAL A 260 -1.40 6.31 -2.89
N TYR A 261 -0.64 6.36 -3.98
CA TYR A 261 -0.76 7.37 -5.02
C TYR A 261 -0.86 6.74 -6.40
N GLU A 262 -1.28 7.52 -7.40
CA GLU A 262 -1.34 7.05 -8.78
C GLU A 262 0.07 6.75 -9.31
N ASN A 263 1.01 7.64 -9.02
CA ASN A 263 2.43 7.47 -9.33
C ASN A 263 3.26 7.51 -8.04
N GLU A 264 4.07 6.50 -7.82
CA GLU A 264 4.94 6.34 -6.65
C GLU A 264 6.39 6.15 -7.08
N PRO A 265 7.33 6.89 -6.45
CA PRO A 265 7.17 7.89 -5.40
C PRO A 265 6.38 9.13 -5.82
N LEU A 266 5.58 9.70 -4.89
CA LEU A 266 4.82 10.92 -5.15
C LEU A 266 5.76 12.08 -5.47
N SER A 267 5.58 12.74 -6.63
CA SER A 267 6.40 13.88 -7.05
C SER A 267 6.44 14.99 -6.00
N GLU A 268 7.59 15.66 -5.85
CA GLU A 268 7.75 16.79 -4.94
C GLU A 268 6.82 17.96 -5.29
N THR A 269 6.46 18.11 -6.56
CA THR A 269 5.56 19.15 -7.06
C THR A 269 4.08 18.75 -7.04
N ASN A 270 3.73 17.54 -6.60
CA ASN A 270 2.35 17.10 -6.55
C ASN A 270 1.53 17.96 -5.60
N LYS A 271 0.37 18.45 -6.08
CA LYS A 271 -0.49 19.39 -5.35
C LYS A 271 -1.01 18.86 -4.02
N LEU A 272 -1.20 17.54 -3.87
CA LEU A 272 -1.62 16.93 -2.60
C LEU A 272 -0.70 17.31 -1.43
N ARG A 273 0.61 17.45 -1.69
CA ARG A 273 1.61 17.79 -0.65
C ARG A 273 1.36 19.15 0.01
N PHE A 274 0.67 20.04 -0.68
CA PHE A 274 0.45 21.42 -0.25
C PHE A 274 -0.96 21.66 0.30
N LEU A 275 -1.82 20.64 0.30
CA LEU A 275 -3.18 20.76 0.82
C LEU A 275 -3.18 20.58 2.35
N PRO A 276 -3.72 21.55 3.12
CA PRO A 276 -3.71 21.50 4.58
C PRO A 276 -4.59 20.39 5.14
N ASN A 277 -5.61 19.97 4.40
CA ASN A 277 -6.57 18.92 4.76
C ASN A 277 -6.22 17.55 4.17
N ALA A 278 -5.01 17.37 3.65
CA ALA A 278 -4.45 16.09 3.24
C ALA A 278 -3.44 15.59 4.29
N LEU A 279 -3.68 14.40 4.86
CA LEU A 279 -2.73 13.68 5.73
C LEU A 279 -2.09 12.58 4.90
N LEU A 280 -0.83 12.77 4.52
CA LEU A 280 -0.13 11.92 3.55
C LEU A 280 0.94 11.08 4.24
N THR A 281 1.04 9.80 3.84
CA THR A 281 2.12 8.90 4.23
C THR A 281 2.70 8.23 2.97
N PRO A 282 4.01 7.91 2.94
CA PRO A 282 4.68 7.46 1.72
C PRO A 282 4.61 5.93 1.53
N HIS A 283 3.40 5.39 1.41
CA HIS A 283 3.10 3.97 1.20
C HIS A 283 3.75 3.07 2.25
N ILE A 284 3.48 3.38 3.52
CA ILE A 284 4.06 2.69 4.68
C ILE A 284 3.11 1.70 5.36
N GLY A 285 1.93 1.44 4.78
CA GLY A 285 0.92 0.56 5.39
C GLY A 285 1.39 -0.86 5.72
N TYR A 286 2.50 -1.32 5.14
CA TYR A 286 3.12 -2.62 5.46
C TYR A 286 4.50 -2.47 6.13
N VAL A 287 4.99 -1.25 6.28
CA VAL A 287 6.36 -0.97 6.76
C VAL A 287 6.41 -1.05 8.27
N THR A 288 6.69 -2.25 8.78
CA THR A 288 6.94 -2.52 10.21
C THR A 288 8.09 -3.51 10.36
N ALA A 289 8.72 -3.53 11.52
CA ALA A 289 9.82 -4.46 11.81
C ALA A 289 9.39 -5.92 11.64
N GLU A 290 8.16 -6.25 12.07
CA GLU A 290 7.62 -7.61 11.98
C GLU A 290 7.43 -8.06 10.52
N ASN A 291 6.86 -7.20 9.66
CA ASN A 291 6.73 -7.51 8.24
C ASN A 291 8.09 -7.58 7.54
N TYR A 292 8.99 -6.66 7.83
CA TYR A 292 10.33 -6.66 7.24
C TYR A 292 11.13 -7.90 7.67
N SER A 293 11.00 -8.35 8.92
CA SER A 293 11.57 -9.60 9.37
C SER A 293 11.05 -10.79 8.55
N ILE A 294 9.73 -10.88 8.32
CA ILE A 294 9.13 -11.91 7.47
C ILE A 294 9.68 -11.79 6.04
N TYR A 295 9.64 -10.61 5.45
CA TYR A 295 10.02 -10.40 4.06
C TYR A 295 11.46 -10.75 3.79
N TYR A 296 12.41 -10.12 4.47
CA TYR A 296 13.83 -10.33 4.21
C TYR A 296 14.29 -11.76 4.56
N THR A 297 13.78 -12.33 5.67
CA THR A 297 14.10 -13.72 6.03
C THR A 297 13.59 -14.68 4.95
N GLN A 298 12.32 -14.57 4.56
CA GLN A 298 11.75 -15.48 3.58
C GLN A 298 12.27 -15.23 2.16
N MET A 299 12.66 -14.00 1.80
CA MET A 299 13.33 -13.73 0.53
C MET A 299 14.66 -14.51 0.42
N ILE A 300 15.44 -14.59 1.48
CA ILE A 300 16.68 -15.35 1.48
C ILE A 300 16.40 -16.86 1.45
N GLU A 301 15.41 -17.35 2.20
CA GLU A 301 14.98 -18.74 2.14
C GLU A 301 14.55 -19.14 0.71
N ASP A 302 13.76 -18.29 0.04
CA ASP A 302 13.32 -18.52 -1.34
C ASP A 302 14.49 -18.52 -2.31
N LEU A 303 15.43 -17.58 -2.17
CA LEU A 303 16.63 -17.50 -2.98
C LEU A 303 17.46 -18.79 -2.83
N GLU A 304 17.72 -19.22 -1.60
CA GLU A 304 18.48 -20.46 -1.34
C GLU A 304 17.76 -21.70 -1.88
N ALA A 305 16.44 -21.76 -1.74
CA ALA A 305 15.63 -22.86 -2.26
C ALA A 305 15.66 -22.90 -3.80
N CYS A 306 15.56 -21.75 -4.46
CA CYS A 306 15.66 -21.62 -5.93
C CYS A 306 17.05 -22.08 -6.42
N VAL A 307 18.13 -21.60 -5.82
CA VAL A 307 19.51 -21.96 -6.19
C VAL A 307 19.78 -23.44 -6.00
N ASN A 308 19.18 -24.07 -4.98
CA ASN A 308 19.26 -25.51 -4.73
C ASN A 308 18.35 -26.37 -5.62
N GLY A 309 17.61 -25.75 -6.57
CA GLY A 309 16.71 -26.45 -7.50
C GLY A 309 15.41 -26.96 -6.85
N LYS A 310 15.04 -26.45 -5.68
CA LYS A 310 13.81 -26.81 -4.94
C LYS A 310 13.06 -25.55 -4.52
N PRO A 311 12.56 -24.74 -5.49
CA PRO A 311 11.90 -23.49 -5.17
C PRO A 311 10.67 -23.71 -4.27
N ILE A 312 10.47 -22.80 -3.33
CA ILE A 312 9.34 -22.76 -2.40
C ILE A 312 8.58 -21.46 -2.60
N ARG A 313 7.31 -21.39 -2.16
CA ARG A 313 6.46 -20.20 -2.29
C ARG A 313 6.40 -19.65 -3.72
N VAL A 314 6.42 -20.52 -4.74
CA VAL A 314 6.38 -20.15 -6.15
C VAL A 314 5.06 -19.48 -6.48
N ILE A 315 5.13 -18.34 -7.17
CA ILE A 315 3.95 -17.64 -7.70
C ILE A 315 3.67 -18.18 -9.11
N GLU A 316 2.65 -19.01 -9.20
CA GLU A 316 2.07 -19.45 -10.46
C GLU A 316 0.85 -18.57 -10.79
N LYS A 317 0.56 -18.45 -12.09
CA LYS A 317 -0.56 -17.62 -12.56
C LYS A 317 -1.91 -18.23 -12.22
#